data_f140cc41799dd903de4b752fc1fca964
#
_entry.id   f140cc41799dd903de4b752fc1fca964
#
_cell.length_a   1.000
_cell.length_b   1.000
_cell.length_c   1.000
_cell.angle_alpha   90.00
_cell.angle_beta   90.00
_cell.angle_gamma   90.00
#
_symmetry.space_group_name_H-M   'P 1'
#
loop_
_entity.id
_entity.type
_entity.pdbx_description
1 polymer ?
#
loop_
_entity_poly.entity_id
_entity_poly.type
_entity_poly.pdbx_seq_one_letter_code
_entity_poly.pdbx_strand_id
1 'polypeptide(L)'
;MLISTDNAHGIHPNFSGKHDSQHGPILNQGPVIKINSNQRYATSSETMAYFLSLCRKLDIPSQQFVTRTDLACGSTIGPITAKTIGIKAVDVGVPTFAMHSIRELAGVKDAYLLLQALTAFTTALRPISINSITGN
;
A
#
# COMPACT_ATOMS: atom_id res chain seq x y z
N MET A 1 5.17 3.86 13.97
CA MET A 1 4.88 3.94 12.51
C MET A 1 3.38 3.93 12.30
N LEU A 2 2.89 4.65 11.31
CA LEU A 2 1.49 4.66 10.88
C LEU A 2 1.33 3.79 9.63
N ILE A 3 0.29 2.97 9.57
CA ILE A 3 -0.21 2.41 8.32
C ILE A 3 -1.44 3.22 7.91
N SER A 4 -1.33 3.94 6.81
CA SER A 4 -2.43 4.68 6.19
C SER A 4 -3.11 3.77 5.17
N THR A 5 -4.38 3.48 5.41
CA THR A 5 -5.11 2.47 4.60
C THR A 5 -6.19 3.15 3.77
N ASP A 6 -6.06 3.01 2.46
CA ASP A 6 -6.99 3.55 1.47
C ASP A 6 -6.85 2.74 0.17
N ASN A 7 -7.91 2.57 -0.61
CA ASN A 7 -7.89 1.75 -1.81
C ASN A 7 -6.84 2.20 -2.82
N ALA A 8 -6.37 1.27 -3.65
CA ALA A 8 -5.46 1.52 -4.75
C ALA A 8 -6.15 1.27 -6.09
N HIS A 9 -5.74 1.97 -7.15
CA HIS A 9 -6.24 1.69 -8.49
C HIS A 9 -5.73 0.34 -9.00
N GLY A 10 -6.65 -0.60 -9.22
CA GLY A 10 -6.36 -1.85 -9.92
C GLY A 10 -6.17 -1.62 -11.42
N ILE A 11 -5.36 -2.45 -12.06
CA ILE A 11 -5.15 -2.37 -13.52
C ILE A 11 -6.39 -2.88 -14.25
N HIS A 12 -7.14 -1.96 -14.84
CA HIS A 12 -8.31 -2.30 -15.62
C HIS A 12 -7.90 -2.62 -17.07
N PRO A 13 -8.38 -3.71 -17.67
CA PRO A 13 -7.98 -4.13 -19.04
C PRO A 13 -8.11 -3.02 -20.09
N ASN A 14 -9.18 -2.24 -20.06
CA ASN A 14 -9.43 -1.15 -21.00
C ASN A 14 -8.57 0.11 -20.74
N PHE A 15 -7.89 0.21 -19.59
CA PHE A 15 -7.16 1.38 -19.16
C PHE A 15 -5.75 1.03 -18.65
N SER A 16 -5.19 -0.08 -19.11
CA SER A 16 -3.86 -0.55 -18.69
C SER A 16 -2.77 0.50 -18.91
N GLY A 17 -2.88 1.30 -19.97
CA GLY A 17 -1.95 2.40 -20.25
C GLY A 17 -1.92 3.54 -19.21
N LYS A 18 -2.83 3.55 -18.22
CA LYS A 18 -2.78 4.49 -17.08
C LYS A 18 -1.82 4.04 -15.97
N HIS A 19 -1.33 2.82 -16.02
CA HIS A 19 -0.33 2.28 -15.10
C HIS A 19 1.04 2.26 -15.76
N ASP A 20 2.08 2.19 -14.96
CA ASP A 20 3.39 1.85 -15.49
C ASP A 20 3.41 0.37 -15.94
N SER A 21 4.43 -0.02 -16.70
CA SER A 21 4.49 -1.36 -17.31
C SER A 21 4.70 -2.51 -16.31
N GLN A 22 5.08 -2.22 -15.06
CA GLN A 22 5.51 -3.23 -14.09
C GLN A 22 4.68 -3.24 -12.79
N HIS A 23 3.96 -2.15 -12.47
CA HIS A 23 3.32 -1.95 -11.18
C HIS A 23 1.81 -1.69 -11.31
N GLY A 24 1.14 -2.52 -12.09
CA GLY A 24 -0.32 -2.53 -12.23
C GLY A 24 -0.95 -3.52 -11.25
N PRO A 25 -1.58 -3.07 -10.16
CA PRO A 25 -2.16 -3.97 -9.17
C PRO A 25 -3.32 -4.81 -9.74
N ILE A 26 -3.31 -6.09 -9.43
CA ILE A 26 -4.30 -7.07 -9.88
C ILE A 26 -5.19 -7.46 -8.71
N LEU A 27 -6.50 -7.58 -8.94
CA LEU A 27 -7.46 -8.02 -7.91
C LEU A 27 -7.13 -9.43 -7.42
N ASN A 28 -7.32 -9.66 -6.13
CA ASN A 28 -7.05 -10.94 -5.44
C ASN A 28 -5.56 -11.35 -5.36
N GLN A 29 -4.65 -10.38 -5.52
CA GLN A 29 -3.21 -10.60 -5.37
C GLN A 29 -2.62 -9.90 -4.12
N GLY A 30 -3.48 -9.56 -3.17
CA GLY A 30 -3.09 -9.00 -1.87
C GLY A 30 -2.92 -7.49 -1.84
N PRO A 31 -2.54 -6.97 -0.66
CA PRO A 31 -2.42 -5.54 -0.42
C PRO A 31 -1.40 -4.88 -1.34
N VAL A 32 -1.69 -3.63 -1.67
CA VAL A 32 -0.91 -2.78 -2.56
C VAL A 32 -0.21 -1.70 -1.75
N ILE A 33 1.11 -1.61 -1.86
CA ILE A 33 1.89 -0.50 -1.32
C ILE A 33 1.92 0.61 -2.37
N LYS A 34 1.51 1.81 -1.97
CA LYS A 34 1.43 2.96 -2.87
C LYS A 34 2.69 3.80 -2.78
N ILE A 35 3.31 4.08 -3.94
CA ILE A 35 4.57 4.82 -4.07
C ILE A 35 4.37 5.97 -5.05
N ASN A 36 4.86 7.15 -4.67
CA ASN A 36 4.82 8.33 -5.54
C ASN A 36 6.02 9.23 -5.27
N SER A 37 6.79 9.56 -6.31
CA SER A 37 7.98 10.41 -6.21
C SER A 37 7.68 11.84 -5.77
N ASN A 38 6.47 12.34 -6.06
CA ASN A 38 6.00 13.66 -5.62
C ASN A 38 5.40 13.65 -4.21
N GLN A 39 5.60 12.55 -3.45
CA GLN A 39 5.14 12.39 -2.07
C GLN A 39 3.62 12.61 -1.87
N ARG A 40 2.83 12.22 -2.86
CA ARG A 40 1.37 12.13 -2.70
C ARG A 40 0.96 10.97 -1.79
N TYR A 41 1.89 10.05 -1.54
CA TYR A 41 1.84 9.00 -0.53
C TYR A 41 3.02 9.16 0.42
N ALA A 42 2.84 8.77 1.68
CA ALA A 42 3.85 8.91 2.73
C ALA A 42 4.85 7.74 2.79
N THR A 43 4.72 6.78 1.88
CA THR A 43 5.59 5.60 1.82
C THR A 43 7.04 6.00 1.55
N SER A 44 7.94 5.50 2.39
CA SER A 44 9.39 5.55 2.19
C SER A 44 9.93 4.14 1.95
N SER A 45 11.18 4.02 1.50
CA SER A 45 11.85 2.73 1.35
C SER A 45 11.87 1.92 2.66
N GLU A 46 12.09 2.60 3.78
CA GLU A 46 12.12 2.03 5.12
C GLU A 46 10.74 1.47 5.53
N THR A 47 9.68 2.27 5.40
CA THR A 47 8.34 1.86 5.79
C THR A 47 7.77 0.79 4.86
N MET A 48 8.11 0.86 3.58
CA MET A 48 7.80 -0.20 2.61
C MET A 48 8.49 -1.51 2.97
N ALA A 49 9.80 -1.49 3.25
CA ALA A 49 10.55 -2.69 3.64
C ALA A 49 9.95 -3.35 4.88
N TYR A 50 9.54 -2.54 5.85
CA TYR A 50 8.86 -3.03 7.04
C TYR A 50 7.55 -3.75 6.69
N PHE A 51 6.67 -3.13 5.92
CA PHE A 51 5.39 -3.73 5.55
C PHE A 51 5.57 -5.00 4.70
N LEU A 52 6.53 -4.99 3.78
CA LEU A 52 6.89 -6.18 3.01
C LEU A 52 7.40 -7.33 3.91
N SER A 53 8.21 -7.01 4.92
CA SER A 53 8.70 -8.04 5.86
C SER A 53 7.56 -8.66 6.66
N LEU A 54 6.56 -7.86 7.03
CA LEU A 54 5.35 -8.32 7.71
C LEU A 54 4.55 -9.27 6.81
N CYS A 55 4.30 -8.88 5.58
CA CYS A 55 3.59 -9.72 4.60
C CYS A 55 4.33 -11.05 4.35
N ARG A 56 5.65 -11.01 4.17
CA ARG A 56 6.46 -12.22 3.96
C ARG A 56 6.39 -13.20 5.13
N LYS A 57 6.43 -12.71 6.38
CA LYS A 57 6.32 -13.56 7.58
C LYS A 57 4.98 -14.31 7.67
N LEU A 58 3.95 -13.79 7.03
CA LEU A 58 2.60 -14.35 7.04
C LEU A 58 2.24 -15.04 5.72
N ASP A 59 3.19 -15.14 4.79
CA ASP A 59 2.96 -15.68 3.45
C ASP A 59 1.84 -14.93 2.70
N ILE A 60 1.72 -13.62 2.93
CA ILE A 60 0.75 -12.75 2.28
C ILE A 60 1.38 -12.19 1.00
N PRO A 61 0.82 -12.46 -0.20
CA PRO A 61 1.26 -11.80 -1.41
C PRO A 61 1.03 -10.29 -1.30
N SER A 62 1.92 -9.49 -1.87
CA SER A 62 1.82 -8.04 -1.84
C SER A 62 2.28 -7.45 -3.16
N GLN A 63 1.69 -6.31 -3.51
CA GLN A 63 1.90 -5.62 -4.77
C GLN A 63 2.37 -4.19 -4.54
N GLN A 64 2.86 -3.56 -5.59
CA GLN A 64 3.22 -2.14 -5.57
C GLN A 64 2.39 -1.40 -6.62
N PHE A 65 2.02 -0.17 -6.30
CA PHE A 65 1.44 0.78 -7.22
C PHE A 65 2.35 1.99 -7.31
N VAL A 66 2.86 2.24 -8.50
CA VAL A 66 3.65 3.42 -8.82
C VAL A 66 2.85 4.29 -9.78
N THR A 67 2.56 5.52 -9.36
CA THR A 67 1.84 6.47 -10.23
C THR A 67 2.77 6.93 -11.36
N ARG A 68 2.28 6.90 -12.59
CA ARG A 68 2.98 7.51 -13.72
C ARG A 68 3.20 9.00 -13.46
N THR A 69 4.38 9.50 -13.81
CA THR A 69 4.77 10.89 -13.55
C THR A 69 4.00 11.92 -14.37
N ASP A 70 3.43 11.50 -15.49
CA ASP A 70 2.63 12.33 -16.41
C ASP A 70 1.13 12.35 -16.04
N LEU A 71 0.71 11.62 -15.00
CA LEU A 71 -0.68 11.58 -14.55
C LEU A 71 -0.84 12.30 -13.22
N ALA A 72 -1.99 12.94 -13.05
CA ALA A 72 -2.39 13.48 -11.76
C ALA A 72 -2.58 12.35 -10.75
N CYS A 73 -2.06 12.56 -9.54
CA CYS A 73 -2.23 11.64 -8.43
C CYS A 73 -2.95 12.35 -7.29
N GLY A 74 -4.06 11.76 -6.81
CA GLY A 74 -4.69 12.17 -5.57
C GLY A 74 -3.76 11.96 -4.38
N SER A 75 -4.05 12.60 -3.26
CA SER A 75 -3.32 12.39 -2.01
C SER A 75 -4.17 11.56 -1.05
N THR A 76 -3.51 10.87 -0.13
CA THR A 76 -4.15 10.12 0.95
C THR A 76 -4.05 10.89 2.27
N ILE A 77 -4.64 10.35 3.32
CA ILE A 77 -4.49 10.87 4.67
C ILE A 77 -3.08 10.66 5.23
N GLY A 78 -2.34 9.68 4.70
CA GLY A 78 -0.99 9.33 5.15
C GLY A 78 -0.03 10.51 5.18
N PRO A 79 0.21 11.25 4.09
CA PRO A 79 1.08 12.42 4.07
C PRO A 79 0.63 13.53 5.01
N ILE A 80 -0.69 13.75 5.15
CA ILE A 80 -1.24 14.76 6.06
C ILE A 80 -0.90 14.40 7.50
N THR A 81 -1.21 13.18 7.91
CA THR A 81 -0.94 12.70 9.28
C THR A 81 0.56 12.66 9.57
N ALA A 82 1.36 12.10 8.64
CA ALA A 82 2.81 12.03 8.79
C ALA A 82 3.45 13.42 9.01
N LYS A 83 3.01 14.42 8.23
CA LYS A 83 3.47 15.80 8.36
C LYS A 83 3.03 16.42 9.69
N THR A 84 1.78 16.19 10.11
CA THR A 84 1.20 16.86 11.28
C THR A 84 1.83 16.41 12.59
N ILE A 85 2.11 15.11 12.72
CA ILE A 85 2.62 14.53 13.98
C ILE A 85 4.05 13.98 13.86
N GLY A 86 4.71 14.14 12.73
CA GLY A 86 6.11 13.73 12.54
C GLY A 86 6.33 12.21 12.60
N ILE A 87 5.34 11.41 12.19
CA ILE A 87 5.43 9.95 12.25
C ILE A 87 5.77 9.34 10.88
N LYS A 88 6.65 8.33 10.88
CA LYS A 88 6.89 7.54 9.67
C LYS A 88 5.63 6.79 9.27
N ALA A 89 5.26 6.83 7.99
CA ALA A 89 4.04 6.22 7.49
C ALA A 89 4.28 5.37 6.23
N VAL A 90 3.41 4.39 6.03
CA VAL A 90 3.27 3.64 4.78
C VAL A 90 1.83 3.74 4.30
N ASP A 91 1.63 4.05 3.04
CA ASP A 91 0.31 4.03 2.40
C ASP A 91 0.08 2.69 1.71
N VAL A 92 -0.95 1.99 2.15
CA VAL A 92 -1.33 0.68 1.61
C VAL A 92 -2.82 0.65 1.31
N GLY A 93 -3.25 -0.30 0.49
CA GLY A 93 -4.67 -0.49 0.22
C GLY A 93 -4.97 -1.80 -0.47
N VAL A 94 -6.21 -1.97 -0.90
CA VAL A 94 -6.61 -3.06 -1.78
C VAL A 94 -6.88 -2.53 -3.18
N PRO A 95 -6.58 -3.31 -4.24
CA PRO A 95 -6.86 -2.86 -5.59
C PRO A 95 -8.37 -2.85 -5.84
N THR A 96 -8.87 -1.76 -6.41
CA THR A 96 -10.27 -1.60 -6.79
C THR A 96 -10.42 -1.06 -8.20
N PHE A 97 -11.52 -1.39 -8.86
CA PHE A 97 -11.95 -0.76 -10.10
C PHE A 97 -13.06 0.25 -9.83
N ALA A 98 -13.14 1.26 -10.69
CA ALA A 98 -14.15 2.30 -10.64
C ALA A 98 -14.20 3.05 -9.28
N MET A 99 -13.03 3.29 -8.70
CA MET A 99 -12.88 4.06 -7.45
C MET A 99 -13.61 5.40 -7.52
N HIS A 100 -14.34 5.74 -6.47
CA HIS A 100 -15.20 6.92 -6.32
C HIS A 100 -16.49 6.87 -7.18
N SER A 101 -16.78 5.77 -7.86
CA SER A 101 -18.08 5.59 -8.52
C SER A 101 -19.13 5.09 -7.55
N ILE A 102 -20.38 5.12 -8.01
CA ILE A 102 -21.49 4.57 -7.21
C ILE A 102 -21.40 3.03 -7.05
N ARG A 103 -20.58 2.37 -7.86
CA ARG A 103 -20.37 0.92 -7.79
C ARG A 103 -18.91 0.60 -8.05
N GLU A 104 -18.20 0.30 -6.99
CA GLU A 104 -16.81 -0.13 -7.03
C GLU A 104 -16.70 -1.66 -7.02
N LEU A 105 -15.63 -2.18 -7.61
CA LEU A 105 -15.32 -3.61 -7.62
C LEU A 105 -13.97 -3.84 -6.93
N ALA A 106 -13.95 -4.75 -5.96
CA ALA A 106 -12.73 -5.18 -5.26
C ALA A 106 -12.59 -6.71 -5.29
N GLY A 107 -11.38 -7.20 -5.08
CA GLY A 107 -11.12 -8.62 -4.93
C GLY A 107 -11.56 -9.14 -3.55
N VAL A 108 -12.28 -10.25 -3.51
CA VAL A 108 -12.77 -10.83 -2.25
C VAL A 108 -11.62 -11.21 -1.30
N LYS A 109 -10.49 -11.69 -1.85
CA LYS A 109 -9.33 -12.11 -1.05
C LYS A 109 -8.55 -10.93 -0.50
N ASP A 110 -8.52 -9.79 -1.19
CA ASP A 110 -7.64 -8.68 -0.87
C ASP A 110 -7.96 -8.06 0.50
N ALA A 111 -9.24 -7.89 0.80
CA ALA A 111 -9.67 -7.35 2.10
C ALA A 111 -9.25 -8.28 3.25
N TYR A 112 -9.38 -9.59 3.08
CA TYR A 112 -8.96 -10.57 4.08
C TYR A 112 -7.44 -10.58 4.27
N LEU A 113 -6.66 -10.56 3.19
CA LEU A 113 -5.20 -10.51 3.24
C LEU A 113 -4.70 -9.22 3.91
N LEU A 114 -5.33 -8.08 3.60
CA LEU A 114 -5.02 -6.82 4.26
C LEU A 114 -5.37 -6.87 5.75
N LEU A 115 -6.52 -7.44 6.12
CA LEU A 115 -6.90 -7.63 7.52
C LEU A 115 -5.87 -8.44 8.30
N GLN A 116 -5.35 -9.52 7.72
CA GLN A 116 -4.30 -10.32 8.35
C GLN A 116 -3.02 -9.50 8.59
N ALA A 117 -2.59 -8.72 7.59
CA ALA A 117 -1.41 -7.86 7.73
C ALA A 117 -1.60 -6.77 8.80
N LEU A 118 -2.77 -6.13 8.85
CA LEU A 118 -3.10 -5.11 9.85
C LEU A 118 -3.20 -5.70 11.25
N THR A 119 -3.79 -6.89 11.39
CA THR A 119 -3.86 -7.60 12.67
C THR A 119 -2.47 -7.90 13.20
N ALA A 120 -1.58 -8.43 12.36
CA ALA A 120 -0.22 -8.70 12.77
C ALA A 120 0.55 -7.43 13.17
N PHE A 121 0.33 -6.33 12.46
CA PHE A 121 0.93 -5.04 12.80
C PHE A 121 0.46 -4.54 14.17
N THR A 122 -0.84 -4.60 14.45
CA THR A 122 -1.42 -4.09 15.70
C THR A 122 -1.15 -4.99 16.90
N THR A 123 -0.95 -6.29 16.68
CA THR A 123 -0.64 -7.26 17.74
C THR A 123 0.86 -7.42 17.99
N ALA A 124 1.72 -6.78 17.20
CA ALA A 124 3.16 -6.81 17.42
C ALA A 124 3.49 -6.23 18.80
N LEU A 125 4.05 -7.05 19.70
CA LEU A 125 4.38 -6.68 21.08
C LEU A 125 5.52 -5.66 21.21
N ARG A 126 6.27 -5.40 20.14
CA ARG A 126 7.33 -4.39 20.06
C ARG A 126 7.31 -3.72 18.70
N PRO A 127 7.58 -2.39 18.65
CA PRO A 127 7.94 -1.76 17.39
C PRO A 127 9.15 -2.52 16.83
N ILE A 128 9.03 -3.06 15.63
CA ILE A 128 10.18 -3.69 14.98
C ILE A 128 11.16 -2.55 14.69
N SER A 129 12.31 -2.56 15.37
CA SER A 129 13.42 -1.70 14.98
C SER A 129 13.94 -2.18 13.64
N ILE A 130 14.25 -1.25 12.74
CA ILE A 130 14.84 -1.57 11.43
C ILE A 130 16.14 -2.35 11.61
N ASN A 131 16.88 -2.13 12.69
CA ASN A 131 18.08 -2.89 13.05
C ASN A 131 17.82 -4.40 13.24
N SER A 132 16.58 -4.83 13.45
CA SER A 132 16.21 -6.25 13.56
C SER A 132 15.97 -6.93 12.19
N ILE A 133 15.95 -6.17 11.10
CA ILE A 133 15.70 -6.69 9.74
C ILE A 133 17.02 -6.99 9.04
N THR A 134 18.11 -6.33 9.42
CA THR A 134 19.42 -6.43 8.75
C THR A 134 20.33 -7.55 9.28
N GLY A 135 19.87 -8.35 10.26
CA GLY A 135 20.53 -9.60 10.65
C GLY A 135 22.02 -9.46 11.02
N ASN A 136 22.34 -8.52 11.91
CA ASN A 136 23.62 -8.52 12.64
C ASN A 136 23.38 -8.95 14.05
#